data_65f7e2c8074b70704fe5e9f243dd460b
#
_entry.id   65f7e2c8074b70704fe5e9f243dd460b
#
_cell.length_a   1.000
_cell.length_b   1.000
_cell.length_c   1.000
_cell.angle_alpha   90.00
_cell.angle_beta   90.00
_cell.angle_gamma   90.00
#
_symmetry.space_group_name_H-M   'P 1'
#
loop_
_entity.id
_entity.type
_entity.pdbx_description
1 polymer ?
#
loop_
_entity_poly.entity_id
_entity_poly.type
_entity_poly.pdbx_seq_one_letter_code
_entity_poly.pdbx_strand_id
1 'polypeptide(L)'
;MLAPHSGAQANPAGPQPCEARPAPPPPVPETVQTIFLKNATGQNDLNDIATALRNVLPKARVFPVQGQNAITLRATDEDLATAQKLIAELDRPRKVYRLTYTITDFENGKRTTSQHFEFLAFAGERTIFKQGSKVPIVIGTVQKETTAQSSEIQYQDVGLSIEATVSGSPENLVLRSKIEQSSLSGGKSETVAPDPVFRQTVVQGSSELNQNKPLVLGSLDIPGTTSHQEIAVLAELVP
;
A
#
# COMPACT_ATOMS: atom_id res chain seq x y z
N MET A 1 11.08 -47.55 -86.53
CA MET A 1 11.73 -46.22 -86.65
C MET A 1 12.17 -45.79 -85.30
N LEU A 2 13.47 -45.59 -85.19
CA LEU A 2 14.21 -45.32 -83.93
C LEU A 2 13.89 -43.96 -83.41
N ALA A 3 13.75 -43.84 -82.05
CA ALA A 3 13.87 -42.59 -81.30
C ALA A 3 15.19 -42.53 -80.54
N PRO A 4 15.92 -41.43 -80.51
CA PRO A 4 17.18 -41.32 -79.77
C PRO A 4 16.97 -40.88 -78.31
N HIS A 5 17.76 -41.51 -77.47
CA HIS A 5 17.93 -41.16 -76.07
C HIS A 5 18.67 -39.83 -75.93
N SER A 6 18.10 -38.95 -75.09
CA SER A 6 18.80 -37.71 -74.57
C SER A 6 19.32 -37.98 -73.18
N GLY A 7 20.63 -37.98 -73.05
CA GLY A 7 21.34 -38.18 -71.77
C GLY A 7 21.23 -36.97 -70.86
N ALA A 8 20.86 -37.24 -69.67
CA ALA A 8 20.92 -36.26 -68.57
C ALA A 8 22.38 -36.11 -68.04
N GLN A 9 23.00 -34.97 -68.23
CA GLN A 9 24.27 -34.60 -67.57
C GLN A 9 24.01 -34.27 -66.14
N ALA A 10 24.53 -35.07 -65.22
CA ALA A 10 24.65 -34.75 -63.81
C ALA A 10 25.79 -33.77 -63.64
N ASN A 11 25.45 -32.59 -63.10
CA ASN A 11 26.43 -31.58 -62.74
C ASN A 11 26.95 -31.92 -61.31
N PRO A 12 28.23 -32.18 -61.04
CA PRO A 12 28.75 -32.38 -59.66
C PRO A 12 28.87 -31.05 -59.01
N ALA A 13 27.94 -30.76 -58.06
CA ALA A 13 28.10 -29.68 -57.14
C ALA A 13 29.32 -29.99 -56.23
N GLY A 14 30.42 -29.28 -56.45
CA GLY A 14 31.58 -29.34 -55.57
C GLY A 14 31.26 -28.89 -54.14
N PRO A 15 31.99 -29.40 -53.14
CA PRO A 15 31.77 -28.99 -51.76
C PRO A 15 31.99 -27.48 -51.61
N GLN A 16 30.94 -26.76 -51.21
CA GLN A 16 31.06 -25.36 -50.84
C GLN A 16 31.95 -25.23 -49.61
N PRO A 17 32.93 -24.30 -49.58
CA PRO A 17 33.74 -24.05 -48.42
C PRO A 17 32.82 -23.62 -47.25
N CYS A 18 32.86 -24.34 -46.14
CA CYS A 18 32.21 -23.90 -44.89
C CYS A 18 32.83 -22.53 -44.52
N GLU A 19 32.10 -21.46 -44.73
CA GLU A 19 32.45 -20.16 -44.15
C GLU A 19 32.58 -20.32 -42.63
N ALA A 20 33.77 -20.16 -42.10
CA ALA A 20 34.03 -20.24 -40.70
C ALA A 20 33.17 -19.14 -39.98
N ARG A 21 32.20 -19.57 -39.15
CA ARG A 21 31.42 -18.68 -38.33
C ARG A 21 32.41 -17.81 -37.51
N PRO A 22 32.31 -16.47 -37.58
CA PRO A 22 33.20 -15.60 -36.82
C PRO A 22 33.20 -16.01 -35.34
N ALA A 23 34.38 -16.09 -34.76
CA ALA A 23 34.53 -16.45 -33.34
C ALA A 23 33.71 -15.47 -32.47
N PRO A 24 33.00 -15.94 -31.43
CA PRO A 24 32.27 -15.07 -30.54
C PRO A 24 33.24 -14.04 -29.91
N PRO A 25 32.81 -12.77 -29.77
CA PRO A 25 33.65 -11.75 -29.15
C PRO A 25 34.07 -12.20 -27.74
N PRO A 26 35.28 -11.82 -27.28
CA PRO A 26 35.75 -12.19 -25.96
C PRO A 26 34.77 -11.71 -24.87
N PRO A 27 34.55 -12.50 -23.80
CA PRO A 27 33.66 -12.11 -22.72
C PRO A 27 34.15 -10.81 -22.08
N VAL A 28 33.26 -9.80 -22.02
CA VAL A 28 33.54 -8.54 -21.31
C VAL A 28 33.70 -8.86 -19.83
N PRO A 29 34.72 -8.37 -19.12
CA PRO A 29 34.93 -8.63 -17.71
C PRO A 29 33.72 -8.09 -16.91
N GLU A 30 33.14 -8.95 -16.06
CA GLU A 30 32.04 -8.60 -15.15
C GLU A 30 32.58 -8.42 -13.73
N THR A 31 32.18 -7.35 -13.08
CA THR A 31 32.51 -7.03 -11.68
C THR A 31 31.29 -7.21 -10.81
N VAL A 32 31.49 -7.58 -9.54
CA VAL A 32 30.42 -7.67 -8.54
C VAL A 32 30.50 -6.48 -7.59
N GLN A 33 29.40 -5.76 -7.43
CA GLN A 33 29.32 -4.63 -6.52
C GLN A 33 28.02 -4.71 -5.69
N THR A 34 28.11 -4.39 -4.39
CA THR A 34 26.96 -4.23 -3.51
C THR A 34 26.75 -2.76 -3.19
N ILE A 35 25.52 -2.29 -3.42
CA ILE A 35 25.10 -0.91 -3.18
C ILE A 35 24.05 -0.92 -2.08
N PHE A 36 24.29 -0.15 -1.01
CA PHE A 36 23.36 0.01 0.10
C PHE A 36 22.40 1.16 -0.18
N LEU A 37 21.11 0.91 0.06
CA LEU A 37 20.04 1.90 -0.08
C LEU A 37 19.88 2.65 1.24
N LYS A 38 19.62 3.95 1.18
CA LYS A 38 19.50 4.83 2.36
C LYS A 38 18.03 5.06 2.74
N ASN A 39 17.17 5.21 1.74
CA ASN A 39 15.79 5.66 1.91
C ASN A 39 14.77 4.57 1.60
N ALA A 40 15.09 3.64 0.71
CA ALA A 40 14.25 2.51 0.36
C ALA A 40 14.36 1.42 1.43
N THR A 41 13.60 1.57 2.52
CA THR A 41 13.64 0.67 3.68
C THR A 41 12.60 -0.46 3.61
N GLY A 42 11.61 -0.33 2.70
CA GLY A 42 10.55 -1.32 2.51
C GLY A 42 10.97 -2.43 1.53
N GLN A 43 10.46 -3.65 1.76
CA GLN A 43 10.66 -4.78 0.85
C GLN A 43 10.16 -4.48 -0.57
N ASN A 44 9.04 -3.76 -0.69
CA ASN A 44 8.47 -3.38 -1.98
C ASN A 44 9.39 -2.41 -2.73
N ASP A 45 9.94 -1.40 -2.06
CA ASP A 45 10.84 -0.43 -2.69
C ASP A 45 12.10 -1.10 -3.24
N LEU A 46 12.68 -2.01 -2.44
CA LEU A 46 13.85 -2.77 -2.86
C LEU A 46 13.55 -3.60 -4.11
N ASN A 47 12.38 -4.24 -4.16
CA ASN A 47 11.95 -5.04 -5.31
C ASN A 47 11.67 -4.17 -6.53
N ASP A 48 11.09 -2.98 -6.35
CA ASP A 48 10.80 -2.04 -7.43
C ASP A 48 12.10 -1.51 -8.05
N ILE A 49 13.08 -1.13 -7.22
CA ILE A 49 14.40 -0.71 -7.69
C ILE A 49 15.11 -1.86 -8.41
N ALA A 50 15.09 -3.07 -7.83
CA ALA A 50 15.69 -4.25 -8.47
C ALA A 50 15.04 -4.60 -9.82
N THR A 51 13.73 -4.41 -9.92
CA THR A 51 12.98 -4.63 -11.17
C THR A 51 13.30 -3.57 -12.21
N ALA A 52 13.38 -2.29 -11.81
CA ALA A 52 13.80 -1.21 -12.69
C ALA A 52 15.22 -1.46 -13.25
N LEU A 53 16.15 -1.88 -12.39
CA LEU A 53 17.51 -2.23 -12.81
C LEU A 53 17.53 -3.39 -13.82
N ARG A 54 16.76 -4.46 -13.61
CA ARG A 54 16.67 -5.58 -14.54
C ARG A 54 16.10 -5.18 -15.90
N ASN A 55 15.15 -4.25 -15.92
CA ASN A 55 14.54 -3.77 -17.15
C ASN A 55 15.48 -2.86 -17.95
N VAL A 56 16.26 -2.02 -17.27
CA VAL A 56 17.19 -1.09 -17.93
C VAL A 56 18.50 -1.78 -18.31
N LEU A 57 18.96 -2.74 -17.51
CA LEU A 57 20.23 -3.44 -17.65
C LEU A 57 20.01 -4.95 -17.84
N PRO A 58 19.53 -5.41 -18.99
CA PRO A 58 19.11 -6.81 -19.20
C PRO A 58 20.27 -7.81 -19.12
N LYS A 59 21.52 -7.36 -19.29
CA LYS A 59 22.72 -8.20 -19.17
C LYS A 59 23.23 -8.29 -17.73
N ALA A 60 22.85 -7.37 -16.86
CA ALA A 60 23.26 -7.37 -15.46
C ALA A 60 22.49 -8.40 -14.64
N ARG A 61 23.16 -9.02 -13.69
CA ARG A 61 22.54 -9.88 -12.70
C ARG A 61 22.28 -9.08 -11.42
N VAL A 62 21.01 -8.93 -11.05
CA VAL A 62 20.56 -8.08 -9.94
C VAL A 62 19.99 -8.95 -8.82
N PHE A 63 20.58 -8.86 -7.63
CA PHE A 63 20.19 -9.62 -6.44
C PHE A 63 19.83 -8.66 -5.31
N PRO A 64 18.53 -8.52 -4.94
CA PRO A 64 18.14 -7.75 -3.78
C PRO A 64 18.49 -8.49 -2.48
N VAL A 65 19.12 -7.80 -1.53
CA VAL A 65 19.49 -8.30 -0.20
C VAL A 65 18.64 -7.61 0.85
N GLN A 66 17.46 -8.15 1.13
CA GLN A 66 16.42 -7.53 1.97
C GLN A 66 16.90 -7.24 3.40
N GLY A 67 17.62 -8.15 4.03
CA GLY A 67 18.09 -7.99 5.41
C GLY A 67 19.11 -6.88 5.62
N GLN A 68 19.67 -6.32 4.54
CA GLN A 68 20.70 -5.27 4.60
C GLN A 68 20.30 -4.00 3.83
N ASN A 69 19.09 -3.92 3.28
CA ASN A 69 18.66 -2.85 2.38
C ASN A 69 19.70 -2.58 1.28
N ALA A 70 20.13 -3.63 0.61
CA ALA A 70 21.20 -3.56 -0.39
C ALA A 70 20.81 -4.28 -1.67
N ILE A 71 21.42 -3.86 -2.77
CA ILE A 71 21.33 -4.53 -4.07
C ILE A 71 22.75 -4.94 -4.48
N THR A 72 22.95 -6.23 -4.72
CA THR A 72 24.18 -6.75 -5.29
C THR A 72 24.02 -6.90 -6.79
N LEU A 73 24.95 -6.32 -7.53
CA LEU A 73 24.98 -6.32 -8.99
C LEU A 73 26.21 -7.06 -9.48
N ARG A 74 26.04 -7.88 -10.50
CA ARG A 74 27.13 -8.43 -11.30
C ARG A 74 26.92 -7.95 -12.74
N ALA A 75 27.82 -7.10 -13.23
CA ALA A 75 27.70 -6.44 -14.52
C ALA A 75 29.04 -5.91 -15.02
N THR A 76 29.06 -5.33 -16.21
CA THR A 76 30.19 -4.59 -16.73
C THR A 76 30.38 -3.27 -15.97
N ASP A 77 31.56 -2.66 -16.03
CA ASP A 77 31.84 -1.39 -15.34
C ASP A 77 30.92 -0.25 -15.85
N GLU A 78 30.54 -0.26 -17.13
CA GLU A 78 29.61 0.70 -17.73
C GLU A 78 28.19 0.50 -17.19
N ASP A 79 27.71 -0.75 -17.11
CA ASP A 79 26.41 -1.09 -16.54
C ASP A 79 26.37 -0.76 -15.04
N LEU A 80 27.44 -0.98 -14.29
CA LEU A 80 27.55 -0.60 -12.88
C LEU A 80 27.46 0.92 -12.67
N ALA A 81 28.12 1.71 -13.51
CA ALA A 81 28.00 3.17 -13.45
C ALA A 81 26.58 3.66 -13.74
N THR A 82 25.89 3.00 -14.69
CA THR A 82 24.50 3.29 -15.02
C THR A 82 23.57 2.86 -13.87
N ALA A 83 23.81 1.70 -13.26
CA ALA A 83 23.05 1.22 -12.11
C ALA A 83 23.17 2.17 -10.92
N GLN A 84 24.36 2.67 -10.62
CA GLN A 84 24.59 3.63 -9.54
C GLN A 84 23.78 4.92 -9.73
N LYS A 85 23.76 5.46 -10.96
CA LYS A 85 22.96 6.65 -11.29
C LYS A 85 21.48 6.40 -11.10
N LEU A 86 20.98 5.28 -11.61
CA LEU A 86 19.56 4.90 -11.50
C LEU A 86 19.16 4.69 -10.04
N ILE A 87 20.00 4.02 -9.24
CA ILE A 87 19.75 3.85 -7.80
C ILE A 87 19.71 5.20 -7.09
N ALA A 88 20.64 6.11 -7.37
CA ALA A 88 20.66 7.44 -6.76
C ALA A 88 19.41 8.28 -7.10
N GLU A 89 18.80 8.04 -8.27
CA GLU A 89 17.55 8.69 -8.66
C GLU A 89 16.33 8.07 -8.01
N LEU A 90 16.33 6.76 -7.75
CA LEU A 90 15.20 6.02 -7.19
C LEU A 90 15.22 6.00 -5.66
N ASP A 91 16.39 5.96 -5.03
CA ASP A 91 16.57 5.94 -3.57
C ASP A 91 16.45 7.35 -2.97
N ARG A 92 15.29 7.99 -3.16
CA ARG A 92 14.99 9.32 -2.62
C ARG A 92 14.31 9.24 -1.26
N PRO A 93 14.49 10.27 -0.40
CA PRO A 93 13.75 10.38 0.84
C PRO A 93 12.25 10.37 0.58
N ARG A 94 11.53 9.55 1.33
CA ARG A 94 10.08 9.52 1.25
C ARG A 94 9.48 10.78 1.84
N LYS A 95 8.45 11.29 1.20
CA LYS A 95 7.68 12.40 1.73
C LYS A 95 6.87 11.94 2.92
N VAL A 96 6.82 12.78 3.95
CA VAL A 96 6.00 12.57 5.13
C VAL A 96 4.89 13.62 5.13
N TYR A 97 3.67 13.18 5.33
CA TYR A 97 2.51 14.05 5.44
C TYR A 97 1.96 14.00 6.87
N ARG A 98 1.65 15.18 7.40
CA ARG A 98 0.83 15.32 8.60
C ARG A 98 -0.62 15.29 8.15
N LEU A 99 -1.38 14.31 8.64
CA LEU A 99 -2.80 14.19 8.39
C LEU A 99 -3.55 14.62 9.64
N THR A 100 -4.40 15.65 9.49
CA THR A 100 -5.30 16.11 10.55
C THR A 100 -6.73 15.78 10.16
N TYR A 101 -7.32 14.79 10.82
CA TYR A 101 -8.73 14.45 10.68
C TYR A 101 -9.54 15.25 11.69
N THR A 102 -10.64 15.84 11.21
CA THR A 102 -11.60 16.58 12.03
C THR A 102 -12.96 15.93 11.93
N ILE A 103 -13.50 15.50 13.06
CA ILE A 103 -14.87 15.00 13.17
C ILE A 103 -15.67 16.06 13.90
N THR A 104 -16.68 16.60 13.24
CA THR A 104 -17.52 17.69 13.77
C THR A 104 -18.96 17.21 13.85
N ASP A 105 -19.54 17.32 15.03
CA ASP A 105 -20.95 17.04 15.27
C ASP A 105 -21.74 18.35 15.31
N PHE A 106 -22.88 18.34 14.67
CA PHE A 106 -23.84 19.42 14.64
C PHE A 106 -25.18 18.96 15.23
N GLU A 107 -25.84 19.81 15.95
CA GLU A 107 -27.20 19.63 16.43
C GLU A 107 -28.05 20.85 16.11
N ASN A 108 -29.19 20.64 15.45
CA ASN A 108 -30.05 21.74 14.96
C ASN A 108 -29.25 22.78 14.13
N GLY A 109 -28.30 22.33 13.31
CA GLY A 109 -27.46 23.19 12.49
C GLY A 109 -26.36 23.96 13.26
N LYS A 110 -26.21 23.76 14.57
CA LYS A 110 -25.15 24.35 15.38
C LYS A 110 -24.07 23.32 15.68
N ARG A 111 -22.82 23.71 15.53
CA ARG A 111 -21.66 22.90 15.90
C ARG A 111 -21.65 22.67 17.41
N THR A 112 -21.66 21.42 17.82
CA THR A 112 -21.66 21.03 19.25
C THR A 112 -20.32 20.52 19.69
N THR A 113 -19.69 19.64 18.89
CA THR A 113 -18.40 19.01 19.22
C THR A 113 -17.48 19.05 18.02
N SER A 114 -16.18 19.14 18.27
CA SER A 114 -15.17 18.97 17.25
C SER A 114 -13.98 18.22 17.86
N GLN A 115 -13.63 17.11 17.24
CA GLN A 115 -12.50 16.27 17.63
C GLN A 115 -11.45 16.32 16.52
N HIS A 116 -10.18 16.45 16.90
CA HIS A 116 -9.05 16.48 15.99
C HIS A 116 -8.12 15.33 16.28
N PHE A 117 -7.71 14.64 15.23
CA PHE A 117 -6.80 13.50 15.27
C PHE A 117 -5.65 13.76 14.31
N GLU A 118 -4.44 13.88 14.83
CA GLU A 118 -3.24 14.18 14.06
C GLU A 118 -2.27 13.01 14.11
N PHE A 119 -1.74 12.61 12.94
CA PHE A 119 -0.69 11.62 12.84
C PHE A 119 0.11 11.80 11.55
N LEU A 120 1.31 11.21 11.53
CA LEU A 120 2.20 11.24 10.38
C LEU A 120 1.98 10.01 9.49
N ALA A 121 1.99 10.22 8.17
CA ALA A 121 1.88 9.18 7.17
C ALA A 121 3.00 9.31 6.13
N PHE A 122 3.73 8.23 5.86
CA PHE A 122 4.66 8.17 4.75
C PHE A 122 3.92 8.02 3.42
N ALA A 123 4.41 8.73 2.40
CA ALA A 123 3.86 8.59 1.05
C ALA A 123 3.94 7.14 0.58
N GLY A 124 2.81 6.59 0.10
CA GLY A 124 2.68 5.23 -0.39
C GLY A 124 2.46 4.16 0.69
N GLU A 125 2.60 4.50 1.98
CA GLU A 125 2.39 3.55 3.07
C GLU A 125 1.02 3.69 3.73
N ARG A 126 0.49 2.54 4.18
CA ARG A 126 -0.74 2.50 4.97
C ARG A 126 -0.42 2.81 6.43
N THR A 127 -1.00 3.87 6.93
CA THR A 127 -0.94 4.25 8.35
C THR A 127 -2.27 3.97 9.02
N ILE A 128 -2.24 3.43 10.24
CA ILE A 128 -3.42 3.09 11.02
C ILE A 128 -3.35 3.83 12.36
N PHE A 129 -4.37 4.62 12.65
CA PHE A 129 -4.61 5.22 13.96
C PHE A 129 -5.82 4.55 14.60
N LYS A 130 -5.70 4.13 15.86
CA LYS A 130 -6.81 3.53 16.62
C LYS A 130 -6.88 4.14 18.01
N GLN A 131 -8.08 4.53 18.41
CA GLN A 131 -8.41 4.99 19.75
C GLN A 131 -9.72 4.37 20.19
N GLY A 132 -9.74 3.66 21.30
CA GLY A 132 -10.96 3.02 21.75
C GLY A 132 -10.79 2.23 23.04
N SER A 133 -11.87 1.56 23.40
CA SER A 133 -11.96 0.70 24.59
C SER A 133 -12.56 -0.64 24.20
N LYS A 134 -12.21 -1.68 24.93
CA LYS A 134 -12.88 -2.99 24.83
C LYS A 134 -13.99 -3.03 25.86
N VAL A 135 -15.23 -3.20 25.42
CA VAL A 135 -16.41 -3.26 26.28
C VAL A 135 -16.87 -4.71 26.36
N PRO A 136 -17.01 -5.28 27.57
CA PRO A 136 -17.55 -6.62 27.74
C PRO A 136 -19.07 -6.62 27.46
N ILE A 137 -19.51 -7.54 26.62
CA ILE A 137 -20.92 -7.78 26.32
C ILE A 137 -21.26 -9.20 26.77
N VAL A 138 -22.34 -9.36 27.54
CA VAL A 138 -22.85 -10.68 27.92
C VAL A 138 -23.67 -11.22 26.76
N ILE A 139 -23.20 -12.31 26.11
CA ILE A 139 -23.84 -12.92 24.95
C ILE A 139 -24.72 -14.16 25.30
N GLY A 140 -24.57 -14.67 26.51
CA GLY A 140 -25.35 -15.80 26.98
C GLY A 140 -25.26 -16.00 28.49
N THR A 141 -26.35 -16.48 29.06
CA THR A 141 -26.41 -17.00 30.44
C THR A 141 -26.78 -18.47 30.39
N VAL A 142 -25.89 -19.35 30.80
CA VAL A 142 -26.17 -20.79 30.92
C VAL A 142 -26.63 -21.05 32.34
N GLN A 143 -27.95 -21.35 32.50
CA GLN A 143 -28.46 -21.90 33.76
C GLN A 143 -28.08 -23.38 33.82
N LYS A 144 -27.08 -23.74 34.64
CA LYS A 144 -26.90 -25.12 35.09
C LYS A 144 -27.80 -25.35 36.29
N GLU A 145 -28.39 -26.56 36.36
CA GLU A 145 -29.32 -27.02 37.43
C GLU A 145 -28.76 -26.92 38.87
N THR A 146 -27.54 -26.53 39.06
CA THR A 146 -26.86 -26.27 40.33
C THR A 146 -26.33 -24.85 40.37
N THR A 147 -27.02 -23.98 41.10
CA THR A 147 -26.66 -22.67 41.76
C THR A 147 -25.53 -21.76 41.18
N ALA A 148 -24.91 -22.07 40.11
CA ALA A 148 -23.87 -21.24 39.48
C ALA A 148 -24.35 -20.76 38.11
N GLN A 149 -24.68 -19.48 38.00
CA GLN A 149 -24.86 -18.80 36.70
C GLN A 149 -23.49 -18.57 36.11
N SER A 150 -23.20 -19.13 34.94
CA SER A 150 -22.04 -18.75 34.14
C SER A 150 -22.50 -17.87 33.00
N SER A 151 -21.97 -16.65 32.94
CA SER A 151 -22.21 -15.72 31.83
C SER A 151 -21.08 -15.84 30.82
N GLU A 152 -21.41 -15.98 29.55
CA GLU A 152 -20.45 -15.92 28.45
C GLU A 152 -20.24 -14.44 28.08
N ILE A 153 -18.99 -13.97 28.16
CA ILE A 153 -18.63 -12.57 27.93
C ILE A 153 -17.83 -12.51 26.62
N GLN A 154 -18.27 -11.67 25.70
CA GLN A 154 -17.55 -11.28 24.50
C GLN A 154 -17.09 -9.83 24.65
N TYR A 155 -15.83 -9.55 24.25
CA TYR A 155 -15.31 -8.19 24.22
C TYR A 155 -15.51 -7.58 22.83
N GLN A 156 -16.16 -6.41 22.80
CA GLN A 156 -16.37 -5.63 21.58
C GLN A 156 -15.49 -4.39 21.59
N ASP A 157 -14.78 -4.14 20.48
CA ASP A 157 -14.01 -2.92 20.31
C ASP A 157 -14.94 -1.74 19.99
N VAL A 158 -14.82 -0.67 20.78
CA VAL A 158 -15.61 0.57 20.65
C VAL A 158 -14.66 1.74 20.57
N GLY A 159 -14.86 2.63 19.62
CA GLY A 159 -14.02 3.81 19.42
C GLY A 159 -13.84 4.21 17.97
N LEU A 160 -12.70 4.80 17.65
CA LEU A 160 -12.34 5.31 16.34
C LEU A 160 -11.15 4.54 15.78
N SER A 161 -11.26 4.14 14.52
CA SER A 161 -10.17 3.60 13.71
C SER A 161 -10.08 4.39 12.42
N ILE A 162 -8.90 4.92 12.11
CA ILE A 162 -8.62 5.64 10.87
C ILE A 162 -7.48 4.91 10.17
N GLU A 163 -7.73 4.49 8.94
CA GLU A 163 -6.70 4.01 8.03
C GLU A 163 -6.50 5.05 6.92
N ALA A 164 -5.27 5.38 6.62
CA ALA A 164 -4.93 6.34 5.59
C ALA A 164 -3.72 5.89 4.78
N THR A 165 -3.80 6.09 3.48
CA THR A 165 -2.67 5.96 2.54
C THR A 165 -2.66 7.19 1.65
N VAL A 166 -1.58 7.96 1.70
CA VAL A 166 -1.37 9.15 0.86
C VAL A 166 -0.43 8.78 -0.27
N SER A 167 -0.79 9.06 -1.51
CA SER A 167 0.01 8.80 -2.70
C SER A 167 -0.03 9.98 -3.67
N GLY A 168 0.83 9.97 -4.69
CA GLY A 168 0.88 11.00 -5.71
C GLY A 168 1.94 12.06 -5.49
N SER A 169 1.83 13.16 -6.26
CA SER A 169 2.71 14.32 -6.18
C SER A 169 2.14 15.38 -5.22
N PRO A 170 2.94 16.33 -4.71
CA PRO A 170 2.43 17.40 -3.86
C PRO A 170 1.31 18.25 -4.50
N GLU A 171 1.29 18.32 -5.82
CA GLU A 171 0.28 19.07 -6.58
C GLU A 171 -1.00 18.27 -6.80
N ASN A 172 -0.89 16.94 -6.72
CA ASN A 172 -2.01 16.02 -6.94
C ASN A 172 -1.90 14.84 -5.98
N LEU A 173 -2.36 15.04 -4.75
CA LEU A 173 -2.38 14.01 -3.71
C LEU A 173 -3.65 13.19 -3.81
N VAL A 174 -3.52 11.89 -3.73
CA VAL A 174 -4.63 10.95 -3.60
C VAL A 174 -4.58 10.34 -2.20
N LEU A 175 -5.63 10.58 -1.44
CA LEU A 175 -5.87 9.94 -0.15
C LEU A 175 -6.82 8.76 -0.33
N ARG A 176 -6.40 7.60 0.09
CA ARG A 176 -7.28 6.48 0.39
C ARG A 176 -7.49 6.43 1.88
N SER A 177 -8.73 6.56 2.32
CA SER A 177 -9.06 6.60 3.75
C SER A 177 -10.22 5.67 4.07
N LYS A 178 -10.12 5.02 5.22
CA LYS A 178 -11.20 4.30 5.88
C LYS A 178 -11.29 4.80 7.31
N ILE A 179 -12.44 5.37 7.66
CA ILE A 179 -12.75 5.87 9.01
C ILE A 179 -13.86 5.01 9.54
N GLU A 180 -13.66 4.42 10.69
CA GLU A 180 -14.60 3.54 11.35
C GLU A 180 -14.79 4.03 12.78
N GLN A 181 -16.01 4.47 13.10
CA GLN A 181 -16.39 4.94 14.41
C GLN A 181 -17.45 4.01 14.98
N SER A 182 -17.22 3.50 16.17
CA SER A 182 -18.15 2.63 16.87
C SER A 182 -18.45 3.17 18.26
N SER A 183 -19.72 3.02 18.69
CA SER A 183 -20.18 3.44 20.00
C SER A 183 -21.22 2.46 20.54
N LEU A 184 -21.28 2.37 21.88
CA LEU A 184 -22.33 1.67 22.59
C LEU A 184 -23.28 2.69 23.19
N SER A 185 -24.58 2.55 22.90
CA SER A 185 -25.62 3.26 23.63
C SER A 185 -26.31 2.30 24.57
N GLY A 186 -26.32 2.59 25.86
CA GLY A 186 -27.13 1.86 26.84
C GLY A 186 -28.61 2.16 26.60
N GLY A 187 -29.39 1.14 26.30
CA GLY A 187 -30.87 1.26 26.35
C GLY A 187 -31.28 1.57 27.79
N LYS A 188 -31.93 2.70 28.04
CA LYS A 188 -32.61 2.99 29.29
C LYS A 188 -33.87 2.13 29.32
N SER A 189 -33.78 0.88 29.79
CA SER A 189 -34.93 0.09 30.14
C SER A 189 -34.90 -0.15 31.64
N GLU A 190 -35.92 0.27 32.33
CA GLU A 190 -36.01 0.22 33.82
C GLU A 190 -36.28 -1.19 34.38
N THR A 191 -36.48 -2.21 33.54
CA THR A 191 -37.02 -3.51 34.01
C THR A 191 -36.26 -4.77 33.56
N VAL A 192 -35.32 -4.69 32.61
CA VAL A 192 -34.49 -5.83 32.19
C VAL A 192 -33.10 -5.28 31.89
N ALA A 193 -32.01 -6.03 32.13
CA ALA A 193 -30.68 -5.65 31.76
C ALA A 193 -30.69 -5.18 30.29
N PRO A 194 -30.45 -3.88 30.03
CA PRO A 194 -30.67 -3.35 28.69
C PRO A 194 -29.61 -3.95 27.76
N ASP A 195 -30.06 -4.60 26.69
CA ASP A 195 -29.13 -5.02 25.63
C ASP A 195 -28.45 -3.81 25.04
N PRO A 196 -27.13 -3.74 25.07
CA PRO A 196 -26.40 -2.59 24.53
C PRO A 196 -26.62 -2.51 23.02
N VAL A 197 -26.99 -1.32 22.54
CA VAL A 197 -27.09 -1.07 21.10
C VAL A 197 -25.72 -0.65 20.59
N PHE A 198 -25.13 -1.49 19.74
CA PHE A 198 -23.89 -1.19 19.04
C PHE A 198 -24.19 -0.38 17.77
N ARG A 199 -23.59 0.81 17.69
CA ARG A 199 -23.66 1.67 16.51
C ARG A 199 -22.30 1.74 15.85
N GLN A 200 -22.25 1.61 14.54
CA GLN A 200 -21.04 1.69 13.75
C GLN A 200 -21.28 2.57 12.52
N THR A 201 -20.36 3.51 12.31
CA THR A 201 -20.30 4.33 11.11
C THR A 201 -18.99 4.04 10.39
N VAL A 202 -19.06 3.78 9.08
CA VAL A 202 -17.89 3.54 8.24
C VAL A 202 -17.94 4.48 7.05
N VAL A 203 -16.87 5.28 6.87
CA VAL A 203 -16.64 6.10 5.68
C VAL A 203 -15.36 5.61 5.02
N GLN A 204 -15.47 5.12 3.78
CA GLN A 204 -14.33 4.58 3.03
C GLN A 204 -14.36 5.08 1.59
N GLY A 205 -13.20 5.54 1.10
CA GLY A 205 -13.09 6.00 -0.28
C GLY A 205 -11.70 6.46 -0.66
N SER A 206 -11.60 6.94 -1.90
CA SER A 206 -10.42 7.63 -2.42
C SER A 206 -10.81 9.03 -2.82
N SER A 207 -10.02 10.01 -2.43
CA SER A 207 -10.29 11.43 -2.67
C SER A 207 -9.01 12.14 -3.12
N GLU A 208 -9.16 13.10 -4.01
CA GLU A 208 -8.06 14.01 -4.36
C GLU A 208 -7.94 15.10 -3.30
N LEU A 209 -6.75 15.29 -2.78
CA LEU A 209 -6.42 16.32 -1.79
C LEU A 209 -5.61 17.44 -2.41
N ASN A 210 -5.99 18.65 -2.09
CA ASN A 210 -5.10 19.78 -2.27
C ASN A 210 -4.31 20.00 -0.98
N GLN A 211 -2.99 20.07 -1.09
CA GLN A 211 -2.11 20.30 0.06
C GLN A 211 -2.52 21.57 0.79
N ASN A 212 -2.51 21.54 2.14
CA ASN A 212 -2.87 22.65 3.02
C ASN A 212 -4.32 23.16 2.89
N LYS A 213 -5.22 22.38 2.27
CA LYS A 213 -6.65 22.69 2.20
C LYS A 213 -7.45 21.55 2.81
N PRO A 214 -8.39 21.85 3.73
CA PRO A 214 -9.26 20.83 4.28
C PRO A 214 -10.23 20.32 3.21
N LEU A 215 -10.47 19.02 3.21
CA LEU A 215 -11.44 18.34 2.36
C LEU A 215 -12.44 17.61 3.23
N VAL A 216 -13.74 17.80 2.98
CA VAL A 216 -14.80 17.01 3.59
C VAL A 216 -14.86 15.66 2.90
N LEU A 217 -14.60 14.59 3.65
CA LEU A 217 -14.63 13.21 3.15
C LEU A 217 -16.03 12.62 3.15
N GLY A 218 -16.85 13.03 4.10
CA GLY A 218 -18.20 12.56 4.27
C GLY A 218 -19.00 13.41 5.26
N SER A 219 -20.30 13.35 5.07
CA SER A 219 -21.27 14.04 5.88
C SER A 219 -22.46 13.08 6.04
N LEU A 220 -22.96 12.92 7.26
CA LEU A 220 -24.03 11.99 7.54
C LEU A 220 -25.00 12.55 8.58
N ASP A 221 -26.30 12.32 8.33
CA ASP A 221 -27.35 12.59 9.30
C ASP A 221 -27.56 11.36 10.19
N ILE A 222 -27.68 11.57 11.49
CA ILE A 222 -27.95 10.47 12.44
C ILE A 222 -29.45 10.19 12.45
N PRO A 223 -29.89 9.00 12.01
CA PRO A 223 -31.30 8.69 11.90
C PRO A 223 -32.08 8.86 13.21
N GLY A 224 -33.25 9.51 13.15
CA GLY A 224 -34.12 9.76 14.28
C GLY A 224 -33.69 10.90 15.20
N THR A 225 -32.71 11.71 14.76
CA THR A 225 -32.22 12.89 15.48
C THR A 225 -32.12 14.09 14.52
N THR A 226 -31.87 15.27 15.08
CA THR A 226 -31.48 16.47 14.31
C THR A 226 -29.97 16.63 14.23
N SER A 227 -29.23 15.57 14.55
CA SER A 227 -27.78 15.55 14.60
C SER A 227 -27.20 15.19 13.23
N HIS A 228 -26.17 15.90 12.86
CA HIS A 228 -25.41 15.77 11.64
C HIS A 228 -23.92 15.68 11.98
N GLN A 229 -23.20 14.79 11.33
CA GLN A 229 -21.76 14.62 11.54
C GLN A 229 -21.01 14.87 10.23
N GLU A 230 -19.94 15.64 10.29
CA GLU A 230 -19.05 15.92 9.18
C GLU A 230 -17.62 15.43 9.50
N ILE A 231 -17.00 14.77 8.54
CA ILE A 231 -15.64 14.27 8.64
C ILE A 231 -14.80 14.96 7.57
N ALA A 232 -13.80 15.71 8.01
CA ALA A 232 -12.87 16.41 7.14
C ALA A 232 -11.43 15.96 7.38
N VAL A 233 -10.58 16.14 6.38
CA VAL A 233 -9.14 15.86 6.46
C VAL A 233 -8.34 17.01 5.90
N LEU A 234 -7.20 17.31 6.51
CA LEU A 234 -6.16 18.22 6.04
C LEU A 234 -4.86 17.44 5.90
N ALA A 235 -4.14 17.62 4.79
CA ALA A 235 -2.82 17.04 4.58
C ALA A 235 -1.77 18.15 4.39
N GLU A 236 -0.72 18.10 5.20
CA GLU A 236 0.40 19.03 5.17
C GLU A 236 1.70 18.27 4.95
N LEU A 237 2.57 18.75 4.04
CA LEU A 237 3.89 18.17 3.87
C LEU A 237 4.79 18.57 5.05
N VAL A 238 5.40 17.58 5.67
CA VAL A 238 6.41 17.80 6.72
C VAL A 238 7.77 17.99 6.05
N PRO A 239 8.49 19.07 6.33
CA PRO A 239 9.78 19.37 5.71
C PRO A 239 10.88 18.35 6.09
#